data_4b4227d7a2e9cbbddf595c7b6173c560
#
_entry.id   4b4227d7a2e9cbbddf595c7b6173c560
#
_cell.length_a   1.000
_cell.length_b   1.000
_cell.length_c   1.000
_cell.angle_alpha   90.00
_cell.angle_beta   90.00
_cell.angle_gamma   90.00
#
_symmetry.space_group_name_H-M   'P 1'
#
loop_
_entity.id
_entity.type
_entity.pdbx_description
1 polymer ?
#
loop_
_entity_poly.entity_id
_entity_poly.type
_entity_poly.pdbx_seq_one_letter_code
_entity_poly.pdbx_strand_id
1 'polypeptide(L)'
;MVHFVGAGPGAPDLITQRGAAFLQAADCIIYAGSLVNPALLGLAKPGCTIYNSAEMTLEQVLDVMRRMEAAGKTTVRLHTGDPCLYGAIREQMDALDADGICYDDTPGVSSFCGAAAALNAEYTLPTVSQTVIITRMEGRTPVPERERLASLAAHGATMVIFLSIGLIDKVQAALLQGAYTPDTPAAVVYKASWPEEKIVRCTVGSLAERTRAAGITKTALIVVGDFLGMQYERSKLYDPAFTTEFRKGEPV
;
A
#
# COMPACT_ATOMS: atom_id res chain seq x y z
N MET A 1 -4.46 22.73 -13.14
CA MET A 1 -4.34 21.27 -13.29
C MET A 1 -3.97 20.60 -11.99
N VAL A 2 -4.56 19.45 -11.65
CA VAL A 2 -4.28 18.70 -10.43
C VAL A 2 -3.60 17.38 -10.78
N HIS A 3 -2.45 17.09 -10.15
CA HIS A 3 -1.75 15.81 -10.30
C HIS A 3 -1.92 15.00 -9.00
N PHE A 4 -2.61 13.86 -9.05
CA PHE A 4 -2.58 12.87 -7.97
C PHE A 4 -1.26 12.11 -8.10
N VAL A 5 -0.50 12.00 -7.02
CA VAL A 5 0.84 11.43 -7.04
C VAL A 5 1.04 10.47 -5.88
N GLY A 6 1.50 9.27 -6.18
CA GLY A 6 1.94 8.29 -5.18
C GLY A 6 3.32 8.63 -4.64
N ALA A 7 3.41 8.80 -3.31
CA ALA A 7 4.65 9.13 -2.60
C ALA A 7 5.59 7.94 -2.39
N GLY A 8 5.15 6.74 -2.73
CA GLY A 8 5.89 5.53 -2.37
C GLY A 8 5.65 5.07 -0.92
N PRO A 9 6.30 3.97 -0.49
CA PRO A 9 6.02 3.32 0.79
C PRO A 9 6.63 4.04 1.99
N GLY A 10 7.62 4.93 1.77
CA GLY A 10 8.27 5.63 2.87
C GLY A 10 9.60 6.27 2.53
N ALA A 11 10.57 5.52 2.00
CA ALA A 11 11.85 6.08 1.58
C ALA A 11 11.65 7.09 0.43
N PRO A 12 12.26 8.29 0.50
CA PRO A 12 12.04 9.33 -0.50
C PRO A 12 12.49 8.96 -1.91
N ASP A 13 13.47 8.10 -2.04
CA ASP A 13 14.00 7.59 -3.32
C ASP A 13 13.12 6.54 -3.97
N LEU A 14 12.08 6.06 -3.29
CA LEU A 14 11.07 5.18 -3.84
C LEU A 14 9.87 5.91 -4.47
N ILE A 15 9.90 7.22 -4.52
CA ILE A 15 8.98 7.99 -5.37
C ILE A 15 9.34 7.75 -6.84
N THR A 16 8.34 7.73 -7.71
CA THR A 16 8.63 7.64 -9.16
C THR A 16 9.30 8.93 -9.66
N GLN A 17 10.13 8.82 -10.69
CA GLN A 17 10.76 10.01 -11.31
C GLN A 17 9.73 11.05 -11.75
N ARG A 18 8.58 10.60 -12.29
CA ARG A 18 7.47 11.48 -12.66
C ARG A 18 6.88 12.19 -11.46
N GLY A 19 6.63 11.45 -10.37
CA GLY A 19 6.11 12.02 -9.12
C GLY A 19 7.07 13.07 -8.54
N ALA A 20 8.36 12.80 -8.53
CA ALA A 20 9.37 13.76 -8.08
C ALA A 20 9.40 15.03 -8.96
N ALA A 21 9.31 14.86 -10.30
CA ALA A 21 9.26 16.00 -11.21
C ALA A 21 8.01 16.87 -10.98
N PHE A 22 6.85 16.27 -10.70
CA PHE A 22 5.64 17.03 -10.35
C PHE A 22 5.80 17.79 -9.03
N LEU A 23 6.41 17.19 -8.00
CA LEU A 23 6.68 17.89 -6.74
C LEU A 23 7.60 19.11 -6.95
N GLN A 24 8.64 18.96 -7.78
CA GLN A 24 9.58 20.04 -8.09
C GLN A 24 8.94 21.18 -8.89
N ALA A 25 7.94 20.89 -9.71
CA ALA A 25 7.23 21.88 -10.52
C ALA A 25 6.01 22.51 -9.81
N ALA A 26 5.52 21.88 -8.74
CA ALA A 26 4.27 22.25 -8.08
C ALA A 26 4.26 23.68 -7.53
N ASP A 27 3.15 24.39 -7.73
CA ASP A 27 2.85 25.65 -7.03
C ASP A 27 2.17 25.41 -5.69
N CYS A 28 1.47 24.28 -5.58
CA CYS A 28 0.78 23.85 -4.37
C CYS A 28 0.94 22.33 -4.20
N ILE A 29 1.24 21.90 -2.97
CA ILE A 29 1.25 20.49 -2.58
C ILE A 29 0.25 20.29 -1.44
N ILE A 30 -0.67 19.33 -1.62
CA ILE A 30 -1.59 18.88 -0.56
C ILE A 30 -1.22 17.44 -0.23
N TYR A 31 -0.59 17.17 0.90
CA TYR A 31 -0.10 15.84 1.24
C TYR A 31 -0.93 15.12 2.31
N ALA A 32 -0.93 13.79 2.31
CA ALA A 32 -1.78 12.95 3.16
C ALA A 32 -1.20 12.73 4.58
N GLY A 33 -0.84 13.80 5.25
CA GLY A 33 -0.46 13.81 6.66
C GLY A 33 0.74 12.92 7.00
N SER A 34 0.68 12.29 8.17
CA SER A 34 1.79 11.50 8.74
C SER A 34 2.14 10.20 8.00
N LEU A 35 1.38 9.86 6.96
CA LEU A 35 1.65 8.68 6.13
C LEU A 35 2.60 8.98 4.96
N VAL A 36 2.85 10.26 4.66
CA VAL A 36 3.81 10.71 3.65
C VAL A 36 5.10 11.13 4.35
N ASN A 37 6.24 10.67 3.84
CA ASN A 37 7.53 11.07 4.40
C ASN A 37 7.78 12.57 4.17
N PRO A 38 7.94 13.38 5.24
CA PRO A 38 8.15 14.81 5.11
C PRO A 38 9.38 15.23 4.28
N ALA A 39 10.37 14.35 4.15
CA ALA A 39 11.56 14.60 3.33
C ALA A 39 11.20 14.84 1.84
N LEU A 40 10.09 14.27 1.35
CA LEU A 40 9.59 14.52 0.00
C LEU A 40 9.16 15.98 -0.23
N LEU A 41 8.71 16.66 0.83
CA LEU A 41 8.31 18.06 0.74
C LEU A 41 9.51 18.98 0.48
N GLY A 42 10.72 18.49 0.77
CA GLY A 42 11.97 19.17 0.42
C GLY A 42 12.26 19.24 -1.08
N LEU A 43 11.54 18.48 -1.92
CA LEU A 43 11.62 18.58 -3.38
C LEU A 43 10.87 19.79 -3.93
N ALA A 44 9.98 20.40 -3.14
CA ALA A 44 9.16 21.52 -3.59
C ALA A 44 10.03 22.75 -3.95
N LYS A 45 9.67 23.42 -5.03
CA LYS A 45 10.32 24.67 -5.42
C LYS A 45 10.10 25.79 -4.39
N PRO A 46 10.99 26.79 -4.31
CA PRO A 46 10.75 27.99 -3.49
C PRO A 46 9.40 28.65 -3.84
N GLY A 47 8.63 29.00 -2.80
CA GLY A 47 7.32 29.62 -2.96
C GLY A 47 6.17 28.66 -3.19
N CYS A 48 6.40 27.34 -3.22
CA CYS A 48 5.34 26.33 -3.21
C CYS A 48 4.55 26.39 -1.90
N THR A 49 3.21 26.43 -2.00
CA THR A 49 2.33 26.39 -0.82
C THR A 49 2.06 24.94 -0.44
N ILE A 50 2.21 24.58 0.84
CA ILE A 50 2.08 23.19 1.31
C ILE A 50 0.95 23.10 2.33
N TYR A 51 0.02 22.16 2.12
CA TYR A 51 -1.11 21.86 2.99
C TYR A 51 -1.05 20.42 3.50
N ASN A 52 -1.37 20.25 4.79
CA ASN A 52 -1.54 18.92 5.39
C ASN A 52 -3.02 18.54 5.40
N SER A 53 -3.45 17.61 4.55
CA SER A 53 -4.86 17.22 4.46
C SER A 53 -5.36 16.39 5.65
N ALA A 54 -4.50 15.96 6.56
CA ALA A 54 -4.95 15.34 7.80
C ALA A 54 -5.73 16.33 8.72
N GLU A 55 -5.57 17.63 8.47
CA GLU A 55 -6.21 18.73 9.21
C GLU A 55 -7.34 19.39 8.40
N MET A 56 -7.72 18.80 7.26
CA MET A 56 -8.68 19.39 6.31
C MET A 56 -9.86 18.45 6.06
N THR A 57 -11.01 19.03 5.77
CA THR A 57 -12.15 18.31 5.19
C THR A 57 -11.99 18.17 3.67
N LEU A 58 -12.82 17.32 3.04
CA LEU A 58 -12.85 17.17 1.60
C LEU A 58 -13.09 18.52 0.90
N GLU A 59 -14.07 19.27 1.38
CA GLU A 59 -14.44 20.58 0.83
C GLU A 59 -13.29 21.57 0.91
N GLN A 60 -12.53 21.56 2.00
CA GLN A 60 -11.35 22.42 2.15
C GLN A 60 -10.22 22.04 1.18
N VAL A 61 -10.01 20.73 0.96
CA VAL A 61 -9.05 20.25 -0.04
C VAL A 61 -9.46 20.68 -1.45
N LEU A 62 -10.72 20.48 -1.81
CA LEU A 62 -11.27 20.88 -3.10
C LEU A 62 -11.24 22.40 -3.31
N ASP A 63 -11.52 23.19 -2.26
CA ASP A 63 -11.45 24.64 -2.33
C ASP A 63 -10.01 25.14 -2.61
N VAL A 64 -9.00 24.50 -2.04
CA VAL A 64 -7.59 24.79 -2.38
C VAL A 64 -7.33 24.48 -3.86
N MET A 65 -7.74 23.30 -4.37
CA MET A 65 -7.56 22.93 -5.76
C MET A 65 -8.23 23.93 -6.72
N ARG A 66 -9.49 24.30 -6.44
CA ARG A 66 -10.24 25.30 -7.23
C ARG A 66 -9.54 26.66 -7.26
N ARG A 67 -9.08 27.15 -6.11
CA ARG A 67 -8.35 28.44 -6.03
C ARG A 67 -7.04 28.42 -6.80
N MET A 68 -6.31 27.30 -6.73
CA MET A 68 -5.06 27.16 -7.49
C MET A 68 -5.32 27.09 -8.99
N GLU A 69 -6.34 26.35 -9.43
CA GLU A 69 -6.74 26.28 -10.84
C GLU A 69 -7.16 27.65 -11.37
N ALA A 70 -8.01 28.39 -10.64
CA ALA A 70 -8.44 29.74 -10.99
C ALA A 70 -7.26 30.73 -11.12
N ALA A 71 -6.16 30.48 -10.38
CA ALA A 71 -4.93 31.25 -10.46
C ALA A 71 -3.96 30.77 -11.55
N GLY A 72 -4.33 29.77 -12.37
CA GLY A 72 -3.47 29.16 -13.39
C GLY A 72 -2.28 28.38 -12.80
N LYS A 73 -2.39 27.90 -11.57
CA LYS A 73 -1.35 27.20 -10.81
C LYS A 73 -1.55 25.69 -10.81
N THR A 74 -0.44 24.97 -10.71
CA THR A 74 -0.42 23.48 -10.63
C THR A 74 -0.48 23.00 -9.19
N THR A 75 -1.41 22.07 -8.92
CA THR A 75 -1.53 21.42 -7.61
C THR A 75 -1.09 19.97 -7.69
N VAL A 76 -0.26 19.53 -6.74
CA VAL A 76 0.04 18.12 -6.51
C VAL A 76 -0.72 17.63 -5.29
N ARG A 77 -1.54 16.58 -5.46
CA ARG A 77 -2.20 15.83 -4.39
C ARG A 77 -1.37 14.60 -4.08
N LEU A 78 -0.54 14.67 -3.02
CA LEU A 78 0.45 13.65 -2.67
C LEU A 78 -0.13 12.64 -1.67
N HIS A 79 -0.22 11.38 -2.09
CA HIS A 79 -0.75 10.26 -1.31
C HIS A 79 0.35 9.29 -0.92
N THR A 80 0.22 8.62 0.23
CA THR A 80 1.13 7.53 0.61
C THR A 80 0.99 6.34 -0.33
N GLY A 81 2.07 5.63 -0.58
CA GLY A 81 2.08 4.46 -1.44
C GLY A 81 1.63 4.77 -2.85
N ASP A 82 0.53 4.18 -3.25
CA ASP A 82 -0.18 4.40 -4.50
C ASP A 82 -1.60 4.92 -4.22
N PRO A 83 -2.06 5.98 -4.89
CA PRO A 83 -3.39 6.56 -4.66
C PRO A 83 -4.55 5.59 -4.93
N CYS A 84 -4.37 4.60 -5.82
CA CYS A 84 -5.42 3.65 -6.20
C CYS A 84 -5.84 2.69 -5.05
N LEU A 85 -5.02 2.56 -4.00
CA LEU A 85 -5.30 1.70 -2.85
C LEU A 85 -5.62 2.52 -1.60
N TYR A 86 -6.88 2.59 -1.24
CA TYR A 86 -7.38 3.30 -0.04
C TYR A 86 -7.05 4.81 -0.01
N GLY A 87 -6.78 5.41 -1.17
CA GLY A 87 -6.40 6.81 -1.29
C GLY A 87 -7.54 7.81 -1.14
N ALA A 88 -8.81 7.38 -1.17
CA ALA A 88 -10.00 8.25 -1.15
C ALA A 88 -9.91 9.38 -2.22
N ILE A 89 -9.45 9.00 -3.43
CA ILE A 89 -9.28 9.95 -4.54
C ILE A 89 -10.51 10.07 -5.43
N ARG A 90 -11.37 9.03 -5.46
CA ARG A 90 -12.52 8.99 -6.37
C ARG A 90 -13.47 10.18 -6.15
N GLU A 91 -13.81 10.48 -4.92
CA GLU A 91 -14.68 11.59 -4.55
C GLU A 91 -14.06 12.96 -4.89
N GLN A 92 -12.72 13.07 -4.87
CA GLN A 92 -11.99 14.26 -5.30
C GLN A 92 -12.05 14.39 -6.83
N MET A 93 -11.83 13.31 -7.58
CA MET A 93 -11.92 13.27 -9.04
C MET A 93 -13.33 13.62 -9.53
N ASP A 94 -14.37 13.03 -8.92
CA ASP A 94 -15.77 13.32 -9.28
C ASP A 94 -16.11 14.80 -9.10
N ALA A 95 -15.59 15.44 -8.05
CA ALA A 95 -15.78 16.87 -7.82
C ALA A 95 -15.01 17.73 -8.84
N LEU A 96 -13.77 17.33 -9.21
CA LEU A 96 -12.99 18.03 -10.23
C LEU A 96 -13.63 17.89 -11.61
N ASP A 97 -14.19 16.71 -11.95
CA ASP A 97 -14.96 16.50 -13.18
C ASP A 97 -16.17 17.44 -13.25
N ALA A 98 -16.92 17.57 -12.14
CA ALA A 98 -18.06 18.48 -12.05
C ALA A 98 -17.67 19.96 -12.21
N ASP A 99 -16.47 20.33 -11.79
CA ASP A 99 -15.91 21.68 -11.90
C ASP A 99 -15.20 21.93 -13.26
N GLY A 100 -15.06 20.91 -14.12
CA GLY A 100 -14.31 20.98 -15.38
C GLY A 100 -12.79 21.17 -15.20
N ILE A 101 -12.25 20.76 -14.05
CA ILE A 101 -10.83 20.88 -13.71
C ILE A 101 -10.10 19.62 -14.17
N CYS A 102 -9.09 19.78 -15.04
CA CYS A 102 -8.28 18.67 -15.51
C CYS A 102 -7.38 18.11 -14.42
N TYR A 103 -7.28 16.78 -14.38
CA TYR A 103 -6.37 16.05 -13.49
C TYR A 103 -5.76 14.84 -14.18
N ASP A 104 -4.70 14.32 -13.58
CA ASP A 104 -4.13 13.00 -13.93
C ASP A 104 -3.71 12.27 -12.65
N ASP A 105 -3.38 10.98 -12.79
CA ASP A 105 -2.87 10.13 -11.72
C ASP A 105 -1.49 9.55 -12.09
N THR A 106 -0.55 9.69 -11.17
CA THR A 106 0.79 9.11 -11.28
C THR A 106 0.94 8.02 -10.23
N PRO A 107 1.05 6.74 -10.65
CA PRO A 107 1.18 5.64 -9.72
C PRO A 107 2.42 5.76 -8.85
N GLY A 108 2.34 5.20 -7.65
CA GLY A 108 3.45 5.09 -6.72
C GLY A 108 3.76 3.64 -6.36
N VAL A 109 4.89 3.41 -5.72
CA VAL A 109 5.20 2.10 -5.14
C VAL A 109 4.33 1.91 -3.91
N SER A 110 3.34 1.03 -3.99
CA SER A 110 2.44 0.76 -2.86
C SER A 110 3.19 0.16 -1.68
N SER A 111 2.68 0.42 -0.46
CA SER A 111 3.27 -0.12 0.76
C SER A 111 3.26 -1.66 0.83
N PHE A 112 2.38 -2.36 0.10
CA PHE A 112 2.46 -3.81 0.03
C PHE A 112 3.70 -4.29 -0.73
N CYS A 113 4.12 -3.58 -1.77
CA CYS A 113 5.40 -3.85 -2.45
C CYS A 113 6.58 -3.55 -1.52
N GLY A 114 6.50 -2.45 -0.75
CA GLY A 114 7.49 -2.12 0.27
C GLY A 114 7.60 -3.19 1.36
N ALA A 115 6.48 -3.76 1.78
CA ALA A 115 6.45 -4.84 2.77
C ALA A 115 7.09 -6.14 2.23
N ALA A 116 6.83 -6.49 0.96
CA ALA A 116 7.49 -7.64 0.33
C ALA A 116 9.00 -7.45 0.24
N ALA A 117 9.45 -6.25 -0.17
CA ALA A 117 10.87 -5.91 -0.23
C ALA A 117 11.54 -5.99 1.15
N ALA A 118 10.93 -5.43 2.19
CA ALA A 118 11.43 -5.51 3.56
C ALA A 118 11.54 -6.96 4.06
N LEU A 119 10.64 -7.84 3.60
CA LEU A 119 10.66 -9.27 3.95
C LEU A 119 11.59 -10.10 3.07
N ASN A 120 12.13 -9.55 1.97
CA ASN A 120 12.81 -10.28 0.90
C ASN A 120 11.95 -11.46 0.41
N ALA A 121 10.66 -11.20 0.16
CA ALA A 121 9.68 -12.23 -0.19
C ALA A 121 8.97 -11.91 -1.49
N GLU A 122 8.60 -12.97 -2.21
CA GLU A 122 7.70 -12.93 -3.35
C GLU A 122 6.34 -13.48 -2.92
N TYR A 123 5.27 -12.72 -3.16
CA TYR A 123 3.90 -13.10 -2.76
C TYR A 123 3.34 -14.29 -3.54
N THR A 124 3.83 -14.52 -4.74
CA THR A 124 3.28 -15.50 -5.70
C THR A 124 4.30 -16.60 -5.98
N LEU A 125 4.27 -17.65 -5.18
CA LEU A 125 5.16 -18.80 -5.34
C LEU A 125 4.42 -19.99 -5.99
N PRO A 126 5.05 -20.68 -6.96
CA PRO A 126 4.48 -21.91 -7.53
C PRO A 126 4.12 -22.91 -6.43
N THR A 127 2.98 -23.58 -6.59
CA THR A 127 2.41 -24.58 -5.67
C THR A 127 2.03 -24.08 -4.28
N VAL A 128 2.39 -22.84 -3.91
CA VAL A 128 2.05 -22.23 -2.62
C VAL A 128 0.85 -21.29 -2.76
N SER A 129 1.00 -20.21 -3.50
CA SER A 129 -0.09 -19.28 -3.79
C SER A 129 0.23 -18.50 -5.06
N GLN A 130 -0.75 -18.39 -5.96
CA GLN A 130 -0.66 -17.55 -7.17
C GLN A 130 -1.62 -16.36 -7.09
N THR A 131 -2.25 -16.17 -5.93
CA THR A 131 -3.24 -15.12 -5.68
C THR A 131 -2.82 -14.28 -4.49
N VAL A 132 -2.91 -12.96 -4.64
CA VAL A 132 -2.69 -12.00 -3.55
C VAL A 132 -4.00 -11.29 -3.26
N ILE A 133 -4.54 -11.46 -2.07
CA ILE A 133 -5.73 -10.76 -1.60
C ILE A 133 -5.28 -9.53 -0.82
N ILE A 134 -5.52 -8.35 -1.39
CA ILE A 134 -5.31 -7.07 -0.73
C ILE A 134 -6.63 -6.64 -0.13
N THR A 135 -6.69 -6.48 1.20
CA THR A 135 -7.92 -6.17 1.91
C THR A 135 -7.67 -5.37 3.19
N ARG A 136 -8.74 -5.09 3.92
CA ARG A 136 -8.71 -4.52 5.27
C ARG A 136 -9.77 -5.18 6.15
N MET A 137 -9.56 -5.15 7.46
CA MET A 137 -10.60 -5.49 8.43
C MET A 137 -11.66 -4.39 8.47
N GLU A 138 -12.90 -4.76 8.64
CA GLU A 138 -13.97 -3.83 8.99
C GLU A 138 -13.68 -3.18 10.35
N GLY A 139 -13.88 -1.86 10.42
CA GLY A 139 -13.64 -1.07 11.62
C GLY A 139 -14.72 -0.01 11.79
N ARG A 140 -14.29 1.25 11.82
CA ARG A 140 -15.24 2.39 11.84
C ARG A 140 -16.08 2.49 10.56
N THR A 141 -15.52 2.02 9.44
CA THR A 141 -16.21 1.93 8.15
C THR A 141 -16.46 0.47 7.81
N PRO A 142 -17.64 0.11 7.29
CA PRO A 142 -17.97 -1.26 6.93
C PRO A 142 -17.17 -1.73 5.71
N VAL A 143 -17.16 -3.05 5.50
CA VAL A 143 -16.83 -3.71 4.22
C VAL A 143 -18.07 -4.47 3.74
N PRO A 144 -18.20 -4.72 2.42
CA PRO A 144 -19.26 -5.60 1.93
C PRO A 144 -19.20 -6.96 2.62
N GLU A 145 -20.36 -7.56 2.89
CA GLU A 145 -20.44 -8.82 3.66
C GLU A 145 -19.58 -9.95 3.06
N ARG A 146 -19.61 -10.08 1.74
CA ARG A 146 -18.78 -11.06 1.00
C ARG A 146 -17.27 -10.81 1.08
N GLU A 147 -16.86 -9.60 1.50
CA GLU A 147 -15.48 -9.16 1.63
C GLU A 147 -15.01 -9.11 3.10
N ARG A 148 -15.79 -9.68 4.01
CA ARG A 148 -15.37 -9.85 5.41
C ARG A 148 -14.09 -10.68 5.46
N LEU A 149 -13.17 -10.29 6.34
CA LEU A 149 -11.86 -10.90 6.42
C LEU A 149 -11.92 -12.43 6.58
N ALA A 150 -12.87 -12.96 7.37
CA ALA A 150 -13.05 -14.40 7.53
C ALA A 150 -13.47 -15.09 6.21
N SER A 151 -14.32 -14.44 5.41
CA SER A 151 -14.73 -14.97 4.10
C SER A 151 -13.56 -15.01 3.11
N LEU A 152 -12.76 -13.96 3.07
CA LEU A 152 -11.57 -13.90 2.22
C LEU A 152 -10.49 -14.87 2.70
N ALA A 153 -10.34 -15.05 4.00
CA ALA A 153 -9.40 -15.99 4.62
C ALA A 153 -9.70 -17.45 4.26
N ALA A 154 -10.94 -17.78 3.89
CA ALA A 154 -11.33 -19.13 3.46
C ALA A 154 -10.60 -19.60 2.18
N HIS A 155 -10.04 -18.68 1.39
CA HIS A 155 -9.27 -19.00 0.19
C HIS A 155 -7.86 -19.54 0.49
N GLY A 156 -7.29 -19.30 1.67
CA GLY A 156 -5.93 -19.73 2.02
C GLY A 156 -4.83 -19.13 1.13
N ALA A 157 -5.13 -18.05 0.42
CA ALA A 157 -4.21 -17.37 -0.49
C ALA A 157 -3.22 -16.48 0.28
N THR A 158 -2.21 -15.92 -0.38
CA THR A 158 -1.43 -14.83 0.19
C THR A 158 -2.32 -13.64 0.51
N MET A 159 -2.29 -13.13 1.75
CA MET A 159 -3.07 -11.96 2.13
C MET A 159 -2.18 -10.81 2.57
N VAL A 160 -2.55 -9.59 2.15
CA VAL A 160 -1.98 -8.32 2.63
C VAL A 160 -3.10 -7.47 3.20
N ILE A 161 -3.04 -7.22 4.51
CA ILE A 161 -4.14 -6.59 5.25
C ILE A 161 -3.72 -5.18 5.67
N PHE A 162 -4.38 -4.18 5.06
CA PHE A 162 -4.18 -2.76 5.28
C PHE A 162 -5.02 -2.24 6.46
N LEU A 163 -4.64 -1.10 7.03
CA LEU A 163 -5.47 -0.29 7.95
C LEU A 163 -6.05 -1.05 9.16
N SER A 164 -5.47 -2.20 9.52
CA SER A 164 -6.10 -3.14 10.45
C SER A 164 -5.29 -3.44 11.71
N ILE A 165 -4.10 -2.86 11.83
CA ILE A 165 -3.18 -3.14 12.94
C ILE A 165 -3.78 -2.83 14.31
N GLY A 166 -4.61 -1.78 14.42
CA GLY A 166 -5.34 -1.44 15.63
C GLY A 166 -6.45 -2.42 16.01
N LEU A 167 -6.75 -3.38 15.14
CA LEU A 167 -7.77 -4.43 15.32
C LEU A 167 -7.15 -5.82 15.32
N ILE A 168 -5.88 -5.94 15.71
CA ILE A 168 -5.05 -7.14 15.50
C ILE A 168 -5.66 -8.42 16.10
N ASP A 169 -6.34 -8.34 17.24
CA ASP A 169 -7.02 -9.48 17.85
C ASP A 169 -8.18 -9.98 16.98
N LYS A 170 -8.96 -9.05 16.43
CA LYS A 170 -10.05 -9.38 15.51
C LYS A 170 -9.52 -9.95 14.19
N VAL A 171 -8.41 -9.40 13.69
CA VAL A 171 -7.74 -9.90 12.49
C VAL A 171 -7.30 -11.35 12.71
N GLN A 172 -6.59 -11.64 13.81
CA GLN A 172 -6.16 -12.99 14.14
C GLN A 172 -7.35 -13.95 14.23
N ALA A 173 -8.41 -13.58 14.94
CA ALA A 173 -9.61 -14.41 15.08
C ALA A 173 -10.29 -14.68 13.73
N ALA A 174 -10.40 -13.67 12.85
CA ALA A 174 -10.99 -13.83 11.53
C ALA A 174 -10.15 -14.72 10.60
N LEU A 175 -8.83 -14.63 10.66
CA LEU A 175 -7.93 -15.49 9.91
C LEU A 175 -8.09 -16.96 10.31
N LEU A 176 -8.19 -17.24 11.62
CA LEU A 176 -8.38 -18.59 12.17
C LEU A 176 -9.78 -19.18 11.90
N GLN A 177 -10.75 -18.36 11.51
CA GLN A 177 -12.07 -18.81 11.03
C GLN A 177 -12.04 -19.25 9.56
N GLY A 178 -11.01 -18.88 8.81
CA GLY A 178 -10.80 -19.25 7.42
C GLY A 178 -9.95 -20.53 7.27
N ALA A 179 -9.10 -20.56 6.25
CA ALA A 179 -8.23 -21.69 5.94
C ALA A 179 -6.87 -21.67 6.66
N TYR A 180 -6.54 -20.57 7.37
CA TYR A 180 -5.27 -20.47 8.07
C TYR A 180 -5.30 -21.19 9.42
N THR A 181 -4.18 -21.82 9.75
CA THR A 181 -3.98 -22.49 11.03
C THR A 181 -3.18 -21.59 11.99
N PRO A 182 -3.13 -21.91 13.29
CA PRO A 182 -2.25 -21.20 14.23
C PRO A 182 -0.78 -21.17 13.81
N ASP A 183 -0.33 -22.17 13.05
CA ASP A 183 1.06 -22.31 12.60
C ASP A 183 1.32 -21.61 11.26
N THR A 184 0.28 -21.17 10.53
CA THR A 184 0.45 -20.45 9.26
C THR A 184 1.36 -19.23 9.44
N PRO A 185 2.42 -19.07 8.61
CA PRO A 185 3.34 -17.96 8.72
C PRO A 185 2.65 -16.60 8.52
N ALA A 186 3.05 -15.62 9.31
CA ALA A 186 2.61 -14.25 9.22
C ALA A 186 3.74 -13.28 9.55
N ALA A 187 3.61 -12.04 9.10
CA ALA A 187 4.51 -10.97 9.49
C ALA A 187 3.76 -9.64 9.61
N VAL A 188 4.26 -8.77 10.48
CA VAL A 188 3.86 -7.37 10.56
C VAL A 188 5.03 -6.52 10.14
N VAL A 189 4.83 -5.67 9.14
CA VAL A 189 5.84 -4.72 8.65
C VAL A 189 5.39 -3.31 9.00
N TYR A 190 6.06 -2.73 9.98
CA TYR A 190 5.85 -1.36 10.43
C TYR A 190 6.72 -0.42 9.64
N LYS A 191 6.14 0.64 9.06
CA LYS A 191 6.83 1.69 8.33
C LYS A 191 7.84 1.12 7.30
N ALA A 192 7.38 0.23 6.39
CA ALA A 192 8.23 -0.33 5.35
C ALA A 192 9.03 0.77 4.61
N SER A 193 10.33 0.56 4.45
CA SER A 193 11.32 1.48 3.85
C SER A 193 11.62 2.79 4.60
N TRP A 194 10.98 3.05 5.74
CA TRP A 194 11.34 4.18 6.59
C TRP A 194 12.58 3.88 7.46
N PRO A 195 13.29 4.89 7.99
CA PRO A 195 14.40 4.66 8.93
C PRO A 195 14.00 3.86 10.18
N GLU A 196 12.74 3.97 10.61
CA GLU A 196 12.19 3.27 11.78
C GLU A 196 11.51 1.95 11.42
N GLU A 197 11.76 1.39 10.25
CA GLU A 197 11.21 0.10 9.82
C GLU A 197 11.41 -0.97 10.90
N LYS A 198 10.34 -1.74 11.16
CA LYS A 198 10.40 -2.93 12.02
C LYS A 198 9.65 -4.08 11.37
N ILE A 199 10.26 -5.26 11.43
CA ILE A 199 9.67 -6.49 10.94
C ILE A 199 9.43 -7.43 12.13
N VAL A 200 8.19 -7.88 12.28
CA VAL A 200 7.81 -8.88 13.28
C VAL A 200 7.36 -10.13 12.56
N ARG A 201 8.24 -11.12 12.42
CA ARG A 201 7.89 -12.44 11.91
C ARG A 201 7.23 -13.26 13.02
N CYS A 202 6.12 -13.91 12.72
CA CYS A 202 5.31 -14.68 13.66
C CYS A 202 4.49 -15.74 12.91
N THR A 203 3.57 -16.37 13.61
CA THR A 203 2.50 -17.18 13.02
C THR A 203 1.14 -16.51 13.28
N VAL A 204 0.09 -16.97 12.60
CA VAL A 204 -1.26 -16.45 12.82
C VAL A 204 -1.66 -16.61 14.29
N GLY A 205 -1.32 -17.74 14.94
CA GLY A 205 -1.62 -17.99 16.35
C GLY A 205 -0.94 -17.03 17.32
N SER A 206 0.23 -16.47 16.97
CA SER A 206 0.99 -15.54 17.82
C SER A 206 0.92 -14.08 17.34
N LEU A 207 0.18 -13.79 16.28
CA LEU A 207 0.16 -12.50 15.57
C LEU A 207 -0.16 -11.33 16.52
N ALA A 208 -1.23 -11.42 17.28
CA ALA A 208 -1.67 -10.34 18.18
C ALA A 208 -0.68 -10.10 19.33
N GLU A 209 -0.21 -11.18 19.96
CA GLU A 209 0.78 -11.11 21.04
C GLU A 209 2.08 -10.46 20.59
N ARG A 210 2.65 -10.97 19.47
CA ARG A 210 3.93 -10.48 18.93
C ARG A 210 3.85 -9.02 18.47
N THR A 211 2.72 -8.63 17.88
CA THR A 211 2.47 -7.24 17.47
C THR A 211 2.45 -6.30 18.66
N ARG A 212 1.73 -6.68 19.74
CA ARG A 212 1.66 -5.87 20.97
C ARG A 212 3.02 -5.79 21.68
N ALA A 213 3.74 -6.89 21.76
CA ALA A 213 5.08 -6.92 22.35
C ALA A 213 6.06 -5.99 21.61
N ALA A 214 5.89 -5.82 20.29
CA ALA A 214 6.68 -4.89 19.48
C ALA A 214 6.25 -3.42 19.59
N GLY A 215 5.14 -3.13 20.29
CA GLY A 215 4.59 -1.78 20.46
C GLY A 215 3.99 -1.19 19.17
N ILE A 216 3.59 -2.02 18.21
CA ILE A 216 3.07 -1.58 16.90
C ILE A 216 1.56 -1.40 16.99
N THR A 217 1.08 -0.17 16.81
CA THR A 217 -0.36 0.19 16.93
C THR A 217 -0.92 0.89 15.70
N LYS A 218 -0.07 1.38 14.79
CA LYS A 218 -0.43 2.10 13.57
C LYS A 218 0.64 1.94 12.50
N THR A 219 0.36 2.37 11.28
CA THR A 219 1.32 2.49 10.15
C THR A 219 2.06 1.16 9.88
N ALA A 220 1.32 0.06 9.87
CA ALA A 220 1.87 -1.26 9.58
C ALA A 220 0.94 -2.06 8.69
N LEU A 221 1.54 -2.94 7.88
CA LEU A 221 0.86 -3.96 7.12
C LEU A 221 0.99 -5.31 7.82
N ILE A 222 -0.08 -6.11 7.72
CA ILE A 222 -0.09 -7.50 8.14
C ILE A 222 -0.05 -8.34 6.86
N VAL A 223 0.90 -9.26 6.76
CA VAL A 223 0.99 -10.19 5.64
C VAL A 223 0.89 -11.62 6.17
N VAL A 224 0.14 -12.47 5.47
CA VAL A 224 -0.19 -13.83 5.92
C VAL A 224 -0.13 -14.78 4.74
N GLY A 225 0.47 -15.95 4.98
CA GLY A 225 0.47 -17.05 4.04
C GLY A 225 1.79 -17.81 3.98
N ASP A 226 1.73 -18.98 3.38
CA ASP A 226 2.85 -19.93 3.30
C ASP A 226 4.01 -19.43 2.41
N PHE A 227 3.81 -18.35 1.64
CA PHE A 227 4.88 -17.68 0.90
C PHE A 227 6.02 -17.17 1.80
N LEU A 228 5.77 -16.99 3.10
CA LEU A 228 6.78 -16.64 4.11
C LEU A 228 7.58 -17.86 4.59
N GLY A 229 7.16 -19.07 4.21
CA GLY A 229 7.84 -20.33 4.52
C GLY A 229 9.00 -20.63 3.58
N MET A 230 9.60 -21.80 3.77
CA MET A 230 10.77 -22.25 3.00
C MET A 230 10.45 -23.27 1.91
N GLN A 231 9.22 -23.77 1.86
CA GLN A 231 8.82 -24.84 0.95
C GLN A 231 8.05 -24.28 -0.24
N TYR A 232 8.64 -24.39 -1.42
CA TYR A 232 8.01 -24.03 -2.68
C TYR A 232 8.68 -24.77 -3.83
N GLU A 233 7.97 -24.94 -4.93
CA GLU A 233 8.56 -25.46 -6.17
C GLU A 233 9.18 -24.33 -6.99
N ARG A 234 10.26 -24.65 -7.70
CA ARG A 234 10.90 -23.69 -8.60
C ARG A 234 9.98 -23.35 -9.76
N SER A 235 10.02 -22.10 -10.19
CA SER A 235 9.33 -21.69 -11.42
C SER A 235 9.84 -22.47 -12.61
N LYS A 236 8.92 -23.04 -13.39
CA LYS A 236 9.27 -23.73 -14.66
C LYS A 236 9.93 -22.81 -15.68
N LEU A 237 9.81 -21.48 -15.54
CA LEU A 237 10.46 -20.53 -16.44
C LEU A 237 11.99 -20.69 -16.49
N TYR A 238 12.59 -21.15 -15.41
CA TYR A 238 14.04 -21.37 -15.31
C TYR A 238 14.43 -22.85 -15.43
N ASP A 239 13.46 -23.74 -15.62
CA ASP A 239 13.72 -25.16 -15.84
C ASP A 239 14.42 -25.35 -17.21
N PRO A 240 15.60 -26.02 -17.26
CA PRO A 240 16.30 -26.27 -18.52
C PRO A 240 15.44 -26.99 -19.55
N ALA A 241 14.56 -27.91 -19.13
CA ALA A 241 13.69 -28.67 -20.01
C ALA A 241 12.47 -27.85 -20.52
N PHE A 242 12.18 -26.68 -19.95
CA PHE A 242 11.02 -25.86 -20.32
C PHE A 242 11.32 -24.95 -21.50
N THR A 243 10.60 -25.13 -22.61
CA THR A 243 10.69 -24.26 -23.79
C THR A 243 9.88 -22.99 -23.54
N THR A 244 10.51 -21.84 -23.77
CA THR A 244 9.88 -20.52 -23.78
C THR A 244 9.92 -19.94 -25.19
N GLU A 245 9.30 -18.78 -25.42
CA GLU A 245 9.41 -18.04 -26.67
C GLU A 245 10.87 -17.67 -27.01
N PHE A 246 11.72 -17.48 -26.02
CA PHE A 246 13.12 -17.05 -26.16
C PHE A 246 14.16 -18.16 -25.94
N ARG A 247 13.76 -19.33 -25.46
CA ARG A 247 14.67 -20.44 -25.14
C ARG A 247 14.03 -21.77 -25.43
N LYS A 248 14.70 -22.62 -26.22
CA LYS A 248 14.33 -24.04 -26.37
C LYS A 248 14.77 -24.82 -25.12
N GLY A 249 13.87 -25.67 -24.59
CA GLY A 249 14.21 -26.58 -23.53
C GLY A 249 15.21 -27.66 -24.02
N GLU A 250 16.13 -28.01 -23.14
CA GLU A 250 17.05 -29.13 -23.38
C GLU A 250 16.39 -30.41 -22.88
N PRO A 251 16.47 -31.55 -23.62
CA PRO A 251 15.96 -32.79 -23.11
C PRO A 251 16.81 -33.21 -21.89
N VAL A 252 16.11 -33.61 -20.80
CA VAL A 252 16.71 -34.16 -19.58
C VAL A 252 17.15 -35.59 -19.82
#